data_7c93b86aef951d909e1e83c95e707322
#
_entry.id   7c93b86aef951d909e1e83c95e707322
#
_cell.length_a   1.000
_cell.length_b   1.000
_cell.length_c   1.000
_cell.angle_alpha   90.00
_cell.angle_beta   90.00
_cell.angle_gamma   90.00
#
_symmetry.space_group_name_H-M   'P 1'
#
loop_
_entity.id
_entity.type
_entity.pdbx_description
1 polymer ?
#
loop_
_entity_poly.entity_id
_entity_poly.type
_entity_poly.pdbx_seq_one_letter_code
_entity_poly.pdbx_strand_id
1 'polypeptide(L)'
;MDISKSIEIMKSLADTSRLRVLNSLMEKPHYVEELAHRLNLAPSTVSFHLKKLESAGLISEQKEQYYIIYRINENLLKLTLKELTNFENIEKFAQDERIHNYRKKVLRSFFRNKRLLKLPVQRKKRMIILDEYINKFKKGKKYSEEEVNEIIKQTFDDYCTIRRLLIEEKLMKREKQTYWLI
;
A
#
# COMPACT_ATOMS: atom_id res chain seq x y z
N MET A 1 4.15 -4.94 19.41
CA MET A 1 4.52 -4.51 18.02
C MET A 1 3.32 -4.74 17.12
N ASP A 2 3.13 -3.90 16.09
CA ASP A 2 2.02 -4.08 15.14
C ASP A 2 2.25 -5.32 14.24
N ILE A 3 1.16 -6.04 13.93
CA ILE A 3 1.17 -7.25 13.09
C ILE A 3 1.80 -6.99 11.72
N SER A 4 1.44 -5.86 11.08
CA SER A 4 1.98 -5.47 9.77
C SER A 4 3.50 -5.35 9.80
N LYS A 5 4.05 -4.73 10.86
CA LYS A 5 5.49 -4.55 11.03
C LYS A 5 6.21 -5.88 11.25
N SER A 6 5.63 -6.77 12.08
CA SER A 6 6.18 -8.10 12.29
C SER A 6 6.23 -8.92 10.99
N ILE A 7 5.15 -8.88 10.20
CA ILE A 7 5.11 -9.55 8.89
C ILE A 7 6.14 -8.97 7.93
N GLU A 8 6.34 -7.65 7.93
CA GLU A 8 7.35 -6.98 7.09
C GLU A 8 8.76 -7.42 7.46
N ILE A 9 9.07 -7.50 8.76
CA ILE A 9 10.35 -8.00 9.27
C ILE A 9 10.57 -9.46 8.82
N MET A 10 9.61 -10.35 9.05
CA MET A 10 9.72 -11.76 8.65
C MET A 10 9.89 -11.92 7.14
N LYS A 11 9.11 -11.18 6.33
CA LYS A 11 9.25 -11.17 4.86
C LYS A 11 10.63 -10.65 4.41
N SER A 12 11.20 -9.68 5.14
CA SER A 12 12.53 -9.16 4.83
C SER A 12 13.63 -10.15 5.18
N LEU A 13 13.47 -10.96 6.21
CA LEU A 13 14.41 -12.00 6.58
C LEU A 13 14.31 -13.27 5.72
N ALA A 14 13.19 -13.50 5.05
CA ALA A 14 12.93 -14.67 4.21
C ALA A 14 13.59 -14.56 2.81
N ASP A 15 14.86 -14.16 2.74
CA ASP A 15 15.64 -14.04 1.49
C ASP A 15 17.14 -14.18 1.78
N THR A 16 17.80 -15.09 1.08
CA THR A 16 19.20 -15.43 1.31
C THR A 16 20.14 -14.24 1.12
N SER A 17 19.94 -13.42 0.10
CA SER A 17 20.79 -12.26 -0.16
C SER A 17 20.68 -11.22 0.93
N ARG A 18 19.45 -10.97 1.43
CA ARG A 18 19.23 -10.06 2.56
C ARG A 18 19.84 -10.57 3.86
N LEU A 19 19.77 -11.88 4.12
CA LEU A 19 20.45 -12.47 5.27
C LEU A 19 21.98 -12.31 5.17
N ARG A 20 22.56 -12.47 3.98
CA ARG A 20 24.01 -12.24 3.76
C ARG A 20 24.38 -10.77 3.99
N VAL A 21 23.55 -9.82 3.53
CA VAL A 21 23.75 -8.38 3.79
C VAL A 21 23.69 -8.11 5.29
N LEU A 22 22.67 -8.60 5.99
CA LEU A 22 22.55 -8.43 7.45
C LEU A 22 23.73 -9.01 8.18
N ASN A 23 24.18 -10.22 7.81
CA ASN A 23 25.33 -10.86 8.43
C ASN A 23 26.60 -10.02 8.29
N SER A 24 26.82 -9.42 7.11
CA SER A 24 27.95 -8.50 6.91
C SER A 24 27.81 -7.23 7.77
N LEU A 25 26.61 -6.68 7.91
CA LEU A 25 26.35 -5.50 8.73
C LEU A 25 26.42 -5.77 10.24
N MET A 26 26.25 -7.03 10.68
CA MET A 26 26.49 -7.44 12.07
C MET A 26 27.98 -7.36 12.46
N GLU A 27 28.90 -7.56 11.51
CA GLU A 27 30.32 -7.46 11.77
C GLU A 27 30.77 -6.00 11.93
N LYS A 28 30.38 -5.14 10.99
CA LYS A 28 30.63 -3.70 10.99
C LYS A 28 29.70 -2.96 10.04
N PRO A 29 29.56 -1.63 10.17
CA PRO A 29 28.89 -0.81 9.17
C PRO A 29 29.59 -0.86 7.82
N HIS A 30 28.81 -0.79 6.74
CA HIS A 30 29.28 -0.83 5.36
C HIS A 30 28.53 0.17 4.48
N TYR A 31 29.18 0.61 3.40
CA TYR A 31 28.52 1.28 2.27
C TYR A 31 28.24 0.27 1.13
N VAL A 32 27.46 0.71 0.14
CA VAL A 32 26.93 -0.17 -0.92
C VAL A 32 28.02 -0.92 -1.67
N GLU A 33 29.10 -0.22 -2.07
CA GLU A 33 30.17 -0.78 -2.89
C GLU A 33 30.97 -1.86 -2.13
N GLU A 34 31.20 -1.67 -0.83
CA GLU A 34 31.85 -2.69 0.02
C GLU A 34 31.02 -3.97 0.08
N LEU A 35 29.70 -3.83 0.32
CA LEU A 35 28.78 -4.96 0.33
C LEU A 35 28.70 -5.64 -1.03
N ALA A 36 28.69 -4.87 -2.11
CA ALA A 36 28.64 -5.38 -3.48
C ALA A 36 29.88 -6.25 -3.78
N HIS A 37 31.06 -5.74 -3.45
CA HIS A 37 32.31 -6.48 -3.61
C HIS A 37 32.34 -7.74 -2.72
N ARG A 38 32.04 -7.59 -1.43
CA ARG A 38 32.08 -8.69 -0.44
C ARG A 38 31.14 -9.84 -0.77
N LEU A 39 29.92 -9.49 -1.26
CA LEU A 39 28.87 -10.48 -1.53
C LEU A 39 28.85 -10.98 -2.98
N ASN A 40 29.72 -10.43 -3.84
CA ASN A 40 29.73 -10.64 -5.29
C ASN A 40 28.39 -10.40 -5.93
N LEU A 41 27.82 -9.21 -5.67
CA LEU A 41 26.53 -8.74 -6.19
C LEU A 41 26.71 -7.40 -6.89
N ALA A 42 25.83 -7.09 -7.83
CA ALA A 42 25.80 -5.75 -8.42
C ALA A 42 25.39 -4.70 -7.37
N PRO A 43 25.96 -3.47 -7.38
CA PRO A 43 25.61 -2.40 -6.43
C PRO A 43 24.09 -2.07 -6.43
N SER A 44 23.44 -2.11 -7.59
CA SER A 44 21.98 -1.91 -7.72
C SER A 44 21.19 -3.00 -6.98
N THR A 45 21.63 -4.25 -7.02
CA THR A 45 21.03 -5.37 -6.29
C THR A 45 21.19 -5.19 -4.79
N VAL A 46 22.39 -4.80 -4.34
CA VAL A 46 22.64 -4.51 -2.92
C VAL A 46 21.77 -3.35 -2.45
N SER A 47 21.70 -2.26 -3.19
CA SER A 47 20.83 -1.11 -2.88
C SER A 47 19.35 -1.50 -2.76
N PHE A 48 18.88 -2.40 -3.64
CA PHE A 48 17.52 -2.94 -3.54
C PHE A 48 17.30 -3.74 -2.25
N HIS A 49 18.24 -4.59 -1.86
CA HIS A 49 18.15 -5.36 -0.62
C HIS A 49 18.25 -4.47 0.62
N LEU A 50 19.16 -3.49 0.63
CA LEU A 50 19.29 -2.51 1.72
C LEU A 50 17.98 -1.73 1.91
N LYS A 51 17.38 -1.22 0.84
CA LYS A 51 16.09 -0.51 0.91
C LYS A 51 14.97 -1.37 1.50
N LYS A 52 14.96 -2.69 1.24
CA LYS A 52 13.99 -3.62 1.84
C LYS A 52 14.24 -3.86 3.32
N LEU A 53 15.48 -3.98 3.72
CA LEU A 53 15.88 -4.14 5.12
C LEU A 53 15.62 -2.86 5.93
N GLU A 54 15.87 -1.71 5.33
CA GLU A 54 15.61 -0.40 5.92
C GLU A 54 14.11 -0.14 6.12
N SER A 55 13.26 -0.41 5.09
CA SER A 55 11.80 -0.29 5.24
C SER A 55 11.27 -1.19 6.35
N ALA A 56 11.85 -2.36 6.55
CA ALA A 56 11.54 -3.24 7.68
C ALA A 56 12.11 -2.72 9.03
N GLY A 57 12.97 -1.69 9.01
CA GLY A 57 13.62 -1.10 10.17
C GLY A 57 14.78 -1.94 10.74
N LEU A 58 15.19 -3.01 10.03
CA LEU A 58 16.29 -3.89 10.45
C LEU A 58 17.65 -3.22 10.37
N ILE A 59 17.77 -2.21 9.53
CA ILE A 59 18.96 -1.38 9.37
C ILE A 59 18.56 0.09 9.30
N SER A 60 19.52 0.98 9.47
CA SER A 60 19.40 2.43 9.26
C SER A 60 20.53 2.91 8.35
N GLU A 61 20.26 3.97 7.59
CA GLU A 61 21.27 4.67 6.82
C GLU A 61 21.76 5.91 7.60
N GLN A 62 23.02 6.22 7.46
CA GLN A 62 23.64 7.43 7.99
C GLN A 62 24.56 8.01 6.92
N LYS A 63 24.38 9.29 6.62
CA LYS A 63 25.26 9.99 5.70
C LYS A 63 26.53 10.42 6.42
N GLU A 64 27.68 9.93 5.96
CA GLU A 64 29.00 10.31 6.44
C GLU A 64 29.81 10.89 5.28
N GLN A 65 30.04 12.22 5.32
CA GLN A 65 30.71 12.97 4.24
C GLN A 65 30.05 12.73 2.86
N TYR A 66 30.69 11.94 2.02
CA TYR A 66 30.24 11.63 0.65
C TYR A 66 29.56 10.26 0.52
N TYR A 67 29.54 9.43 1.58
CA TYR A 67 29.04 8.07 1.56
C TYR A 67 27.78 7.93 2.43
N ILE A 68 26.95 6.98 2.04
CA ILE A 68 25.84 6.50 2.87
C ILE A 68 26.29 5.18 3.49
N ILE A 69 26.40 5.17 4.81
CA ILE A 69 26.80 4.02 5.60
C ILE A 69 25.57 3.39 6.21
N TYR A 70 25.46 2.06 6.08
CA TYR A 70 24.37 1.29 6.64
C TYR A 70 24.80 0.60 7.92
N ARG A 71 23.93 0.65 8.93
CA ARG A 71 24.12 0.09 10.26
C ARG A 71 22.95 -0.79 10.66
N ILE A 72 23.21 -1.81 11.43
CA ILE A 72 22.20 -2.68 12.02
C ILE A 72 21.38 -1.92 13.06
N ASN A 73 20.09 -2.24 13.14
CA ASN A 73 19.23 -1.82 14.24
C ASN A 73 19.22 -2.92 15.32
N GLU A 74 20.12 -2.82 16.27
CA GLU A 74 20.27 -3.82 17.33
C GLU A 74 19.00 -4.04 18.15
N ASN A 75 18.18 -3.02 18.36
CA ASN A 75 16.97 -3.15 19.15
C ASN A 75 15.97 -4.11 18.50
N LEU A 76 15.87 -4.10 17.18
CA LEU A 76 15.00 -5.03 16.44
C LEU A 76 15.57 -6.45 16.38
N LEU A 77 16.89 -6.59 16.32
CA LEU A 77 17.53 -7.92 16.30
C LEU A 77 17.49 -8.63 17.66
N LYS A 78 17.34 -7.90 18.75
CA LYS A 78 17.17 -8.48 20.10
C LYS A 78 15.78 -9.06 20.33
N LEU A 79 14.81 -8.78 19.44
CA LEU A 79 13.46 -9.34 19.57
C LEU A 79 13.48 -10.87 19.40
N THR A 80 12.80 -11.54 20.30
CA THR A 80 12.58 -12.99 20.21
C THR A 80 11.52 -13.32 19.16
N LEU A 81 11.54 -14.53 18.64
CA LEU A 81 10.49 -15.02 17.76
C LEU A 81 9.10 -14.96 18.42
N LYS A 82 9.03 -15.18 19.73
CA LYS A 82 7.80 -15.07 20.52
C LYS A 82 7.22 -13.65 20.46
N GLU A 83 8.06 -12.62 20.58
CA GLU A 83 7.62 -11.22 20.52
C GLU A 83 7.18 -10.83 19.09
N LEU A 84 7.85 -11.41 18.08
CA LEU A 84 7.48 -11.20 16.67
C LEU A 84 6.19 -11.92 16.26
N THR A 85 5.76 -12.95 16.96
CA THR A 85 4.61 -13.79 16.59
C THR A 85 3.44 -13.72 17.56
N ASN A 86 3.59 -13.04 18.70
CA ASN A 86 2.51 -12.88 19.68
C ASN A 86 1.60 -11.72 19.28
N PHE A 87 0.47 -12.03 18.64
CA PHE A 87 -0.50 -11.05 18.18
C PHE A 87 -1.85 -11.23 18.87
N GLU A 88 -2.37 -10.11 19.35
CA GLU A 88 -3.78 -9.97 19.65
C GLU A 88 -4.54 -9.70 18.33
N ASN A 89 -5.68 -10.36 18.11
CA ASN A 89 -6.55 -10.12 16.93
C ASN A 89 -6.00 -10.50 15.55
N ILE A 90 -5.17 -11.52 15.45
CA ILE A 90 -4.62 -11.98 14.15
C ILE A 90 -5.71 -12.36 13.14
N GLU A 91 -6.84 -12.92 13.59
CA GLU A 91 -7.97 -13.28 12.73
C GLU A 91 -8.61 -12.05 12.09
N LYS A 92 -8.81 -10.98 12.85
CA LYS A 92 -9.33 -9.72 12.32
C LYS A 92 -8.38 -9.13 11.27
N PHE A 93 -7.08 -9.11 11.57
CA PHE A 93 -6.06 -8.65 10.61
C PHE A 93 -6.09 -9.47 9.31
N ALA A 94 -6.15 -10.80 9.40
CA ALA A 94 -6.22 -11.67 8.23
C ALA A 94 -7.50 -11.44 7.40
N GLN A 95 -8.62 -11.13 8.06
CA GLN A 95 -9.86 -10.78 7.39
C GLN A 95 -9.76 -9.44 6.65
N ASP A 96 -9.22 -8.42 7.31
CA ASP A 96 -9.02 -7.08 6.73
C ASP A 96 -8.06 -7.15 5.53
N GLU A 97 -6.99 -7.92 5.61
CA GLU A 97 -6.05 -8.15 4.51
C GLU A 97 -6.72 -8.84 3.32
N ARG A 98 -7.57 -9.85 3.57
CA ARG A 98 -8.35 -10.51 2.49
C ARG A 98 -9.28 -9.53 1.78
N ILE A 99 -9.99 -8.67 2.56
CA ILE A 99 -10.89 -7.64 2.02
C ILE A 99 -10.08 -6.64 1.18
N HIS A 100 -8.95 -6.15 1.71
CA HIS A 100 -8.07 -5.23 1.01
C HIS A 100 -7.53 -5.82 -0.31
N ASN A 101 -7.02 -7.05 -0.27
CA ASN A 101 -6.50 -7.74 -1.45
C ASN A 101 -7.59 -7.99 -2.50
N TYR A 102 -8.80 -8.36 -2.07
CA TYR A 102 -9.95 -8.50 -2.96
C TYR A 102 -10.31 -7.17 -3.63
N ARG A 103 -10.41 -6.07 -2.84
CA ARG A 103 -10.65 -4.71 -3.36
C ARG A 103 -9.61 -4.33 -4.42
N LYS A 104 -8.33 -4.50 -4.10
CA LYS A 104 -7.20 -4.22 -5.01
C LYS A 104 -7.27 -5.03 -6.30
N LYS A 105 -7.62 -6.31 -6.22
CA LYS A 105 -7.81 -7.19 -7.40
C LYS A 105 -8.96 -6.69 -8.27
N VAL A 106 -10.10 -6.33 -7.69
CA VAL A 106 -11.25 -5.79 -8.41
C VAL A 106 -10.85 -4.49 -9.11
N LEU A 107 -10.26 -3.52 -8.41
CA LEU A 107 -9.86 -2.25 -8.99
C LEU A 107 -8.89 -2.44 -10.17
N ARG A 108 -7.88 -3.29 -10.04
CA ARG A 108 -6.94 -3.60 -11.13
C ARG A 108 -7.62 -4.24 -12.36
N SER A 109 -8.70 -5.00 -12.15
CA SER A 109 -9.42 -5.66 -13.24
C SER A 109 -10.35 -4.72 -14.02
N PHE A 110 -10.80 -3.63 -13.40
CA PHE A 110 -11.76 -2.72 -13.97
C PHE A 110 -11.21 -1.33 -14.30
N PHE A 111 -10.06 -0.93 -13.72
CA PHE A 111 -9.38 0.32 -14.06
C PHE A 111 -8.09 0.08 -14.84
N ARG A 112 -7.85 0.93 -15.84
CA ARG A 112 -6.58 1.02 -16.57
C ARG A 112 -6.22 2.49 -16.75
N ASN A 113 -4.99 2.87 -16.43
CA ASN A 113 -4.54 4.27 -16.53
C ASN A 113 -5.49 5.28 -15.86
N LYS A 114 -5.98 4.94 -14.66
CA LYS A 114 -6.97 5.71 -13.88
C LYS A 114 -8.36 5.85 -14.53
N ARG A 115 -8.63 5.23 -15.68
CA ARG A 115 -9.94 5.21 -16.31
C ARG A 115 -10.66 3.88 -16.02
N LEU A 116 -11.96 3.96 -15.72
CA LEU A 116 -12.82 2.79 -15.61
C LEU A 116 -13.09 2.24 -17.00
N LEU A 117 -12.85 0.94 -17.22
CA LEU A 117 -13.07 0.28 -18.51
C LEU A 117 -14.53 -0.10 -18.71
N LYS A 118 -15.16 -0.64 -17.67
CA LYS A 118 -16.57 -1.05 -17.65
C LYS A 118 -17.07 -1.20 -16.23
N LEU A 119 -18.39 -1.11 -16.04
CA LEU A 119 -19.04 -1.39 -14.75
C LEU A 119 -19.22 -2.89 -14.55
N PRO A 120 -18.90 -3.42 -13.34
CA PRO A 120 -19.19 -4.81 -13.00
C PRO A 120 -20.70 -5.06 -12.88
N VAL A 121 -21.17 -6.18 -13.42
CA VAL A 121 -22.56 -6.64 -13.23
C VAL A 121 -22.80 -7.02 -11.77
N GLN A 122 -21.84 -7.68 -11.13
CA GLN A 122 -21.95 -8.10 -9.73
C GLN A 122 -21.97 -6.88 -8.78
N ARG A 123 -23.05 -6.75 -8.00
CA ARG A 123 -23.24 -5.62 -7.06
C ARG A 123 -22.05 -5.46 -6.09
N LYS A 124 -21.50 -6.55 -5.53
CA LYS A 124 -20.35 -6.52 -4.61
C LYS A 124 -19.12 -5.86 -5.25
N LYS A 125 -18.81 -6.15 -6.52
CA LYS A 125 -17.71 -5.52 -7.25
C LYS A 125 -18.04 -4.08 -7.63
N ARG A 126 -19.30 -3.81 -8.01
CA ARG A 126 -19.77 -2.47 -8.37
C ARG A 126 -19.67 -1.51 -7.18
N MET A 127 -20.01 -1.96 -5.97
CA MET A 127 -19.84 -1.16 -4.76
C MET A 127 -18.38 -0.71 -4.56
N ILE A 128 -17.40 -1.60 -4.78
CA ILE A 128 -15.98 -1.25 -4.70
C ILE A 128 -15.61 -0.16 -5.71
N ILE A 129 -16.19 -0.20 -6.92
CA ILE A 129 -15.96 0.85 -7.93
C ILE A 129 -16.62 2.16 -7.49
N LEU A 130 -17.86 2.11 -6.99
CA LEU A 130 -18.57 3.31 -6.52
C LEU A 130 -17.86 3.99 -5.35
N ASP A 131 -17.26 3.23 -4.45
CA ASP A 131 -16.43 3.76 -3.36
C ASP A 131 -15.26 4.61 -3.89
N GLU A 132 -14.63 4.23 -5.01
CA GLU A 132 -13.57 5.05 -5.61
C GLU A 132 -14.10 6.40 -6.14
N TYR A 133 -15.38 6.44 -6.57
CA TYR A 133 -16.01 7.69 -6.96
C TYR A 133 -16.38 8.54 -5.75
N ILE A 134 -16.91 7.95 -4.68
CA ILE A 134 -17.22 8.65 -3.42
C ILE A 134 -16.02 9.40 -2.86
N ASN A 135 -14.83 8.80 -2.93
CA ASN A 135 -13.59 9.41 -2.45
C ASN A 135 -13.17 10.68 -3.20
N LYS A 136 -13.81 10.98 -4.35
CA LYS A 136 -13.58 12.22 -5.10
C LYS A 136 -14.44 13.38 -4.62
N PHE A 137 -15.44 13.11 -3.79
CA PHE A 137 -16.37 14.12 -3.24
C PHE A 137 -16.02 14.42 -1.79
N LYS A 138 -16.17 15.67 -1.38
CA LYS A 138 -15.94 16.11 0.00
C LYS A 138 -17.22 15.99 0.82
N LYS A 139 -17.12 15.37 1.98
CA LYS A 139 -18.25 15.29 2.94
C LYS A 139 -18.67 16.70 3.38
N GLY A 140 -19.99 16.93 3.43
CA GLY A 140 -20.58 18.21 3.81
C GLY A 140 -20.64 19.26 2.68
N LYS A 141 -19.99 19.03 1.52
CA LYS A 141 -20.12 19.90 0.35
C LYS A 141 -21.32 19.48 -0.49
N LYS A 142 -22.06 20.46 -0.99
CA LYS A 142 -23.11 20.31 -1.99
C LYS A 142 -22.53 20.56 -3.39
N TYR A 143 -22.97 19.78 -4.37
CA TYR A 143 -22.50 19.81 -5.75
C TYR A 143 -23.69 19.99 -6.69
N SER A 144 -23.53 20.76 -7.76
CA SER A 144 -24.49 20.78 -8.86
C SER A 144 -24.44 19.50 -9.67
N GLU A 145 -25.42 19.25 -10.52
CA GLU A 145 -25.41 18.08 -11.42
C GLU A 145 -24.24 18.15 -12.38
N GLU A 146 -23.89 19.33 -12.89
CA GLU A 146 -22.74 19.55 -13.76
C GLU A 146 -21.41 19.23 -13.06
N GLU A 147 -21.23 19.72 -11.82
CA GLU A 147 -20.02 19.40 -11.03
C GLU A 147 -19.86 17.90 -10.82
N VAL A 148 -20.95 17.18 -10.50
CA VAL A 148 -20.92 15.71 -10.34
C VAL A 148 -20.56 15.04 -11.66
N ASN A 149 -21.14 15.46 -12.77
CA ASN A 149 -20.86 14.92 -14.10
C ASN A 149 -19.40 15.11 -14.48
N GLU A 150 -18.85 16.29 -14.30
CA GLU A 150 -17.44 16.59 -14.63
C GLU A 150 -16.46 15.75 -13.78
N ILE A 151 -16.72 15.58 -12.49
CA ILE A 151 -15.88 14.74 -11.61
C ILE A 151 -15.88 13.28 -12.09
N ILE A 152 -17.05 12.74 -12.47
CA ILE A 152 -17.16 11.34 -12.93
C ILE A 152 -16.54 11.17 -14.32
N LYS A 153 -16.81 12.10 -15.23
CA LYS A 153 -16.38 12.08 -16.64
C LYS A 153 -14.87 12.02 -16.80
N GLN A 154 -14.12 12.57 -15.84
CA GLN A 154 -12.64 12.45 -15.83
C GLN A 154 -12.15 11.01 -15.91
N THR A 155 -12.96 10.03 -15.50
CA THR A 155 -12.55 8.64 -15.38
C THR A 155 -13.48 7.64 -16.05
N PHE A 156 -14.69 8.04 -16.43
CA PHE A 156 -15.65 7.18 -17.13
C PHE A 156 -16.63 8.01 -17.95
N ASP A 157 -16.82 7.64 -19.22
CA ASP A 157 -17.62 8.40 -20.16
C ASP A 157 -19.13 8.30 -19.87
N ASP A 158 -19.61 7.13 -19.42
CA ASP A 158 -21.00 6.98 -18.97
C ASP A 158 -21.19 7.45 -17.52
N TYR A 159 -21.02 8.75 -17.33
CA TYR A 159 -21.19 9.41 -16.05
C TYR A 159 -22.64 9.35 -15.54
N CYS A 160 -23.63 9.28 -16.44
CA CYS A 160 -25.05 9.18 -16.09
C CYS A 160 -25.35 7.91 -15.29
N THR A 161 -24.79 6.78 -15.72
CA THR A 161 -24.96 5.50 -15.02
C THR A 161 -24.30 5.53 -13.63
N ILE A 162 -23.08 6.04 -13.51
CA ILE A 162 -22.41 6.17 -12.20
C ILE A 162 -23.24 7.08 -11.28
N ARG A 163 -23.64 8.26 -11.74
CA ARG A 163 -24.42 9.20 -10.94
C ARG A 163 -25.72 8.60 -10.43
N ARG A 164 -26.46 7.85 -11.28
CA ARG A 164 -27.68 7.13 -10.88
C ARG A 164 -27.38 6.09 -9.81
N LEU A 165 -26.36 5.27 -10.01
CA LEU A 165 -25.97 4.23 -9.06
C LEU A 165 -25.55 4.80 -7.70
N LEU A 166 -24.89 5.96 -7.66
CA LEU A 166 -24.53 6.62 -6.39
C LEU A 166 -25.77 6.99 -5.56
N ILE A 167 -26.89 7.30 -6.21
CA ILE A 167 -28.18 7.58 -5.54
C ILE A 167 -28.89 6.26 -5.16
N GLU A 168 -28.99 5.32 -6.10
CA GLU A 168 -29.65 4.01 -5.89
C GLU A 168 -29.03 3.23 -4.75
N GLU A 169 -27.69 3.21 -4.66
CA GLU A 169 -26.92 2.54 -3.59
C GLU A 169 -26.83 3.38 -2.30
N LYS A 170 -27.54 4.52 -2.23
CA LYS A 170 -27.59 5.40 -1.06
C LYS A 170 -26.23 5.94 -0.60
N LEU A 171 -25.34 6.16 -1.53
CA LEU A 171 -24.02 6.76 -1.27
C LEU A 171 -24.05 8.28 -1.37
N MET A 172 -24.98 8.80 -2.18
CA MET A 172 -25.29 10.24 -2.29
C MET A 172 -26.80 10.46 -2.18
N LYS A 173 -27.17 11.66 -1.76
CA LYS A 173 -28.55 12.17 -1.86
C LYS A 173 -28.63 13.19 -2.97
N ARG A 174 -29.85 13.31 -3.55
CA ARG A 174 -30.19 14.33 -4.53
C ARG A 174 -31.50 15.05 -4.10
N GLU A 175 -31.46 16.34 -4.19
CA GLU A 175 -32.66 17.17 -4.12
C GLU A 175 -32.64 18.17 -5.28
N LYS A 176 -33.63 18.09 -6.17
CA LYS A 176 -33.64 18.82 -7.45
C LYS A 176 -32.36 18.54 -8.23
N GLN A 177 -31.46 19.52 -8.43
CA GLN A 177 -30.20 19.45 -9.13
C GLN A 177 -28.98 19.48 -8.19
N THR A 178 -29.22 19.32 -6.88
CA THR A 178 -28.16 19.38 -5.87
C THR A 178 -27.86 18.00 -5.29
N TYR A 179 -26.59 17.63 -5.22
CA TYR A 179 -26.09 16.34 -4.77
C TYR A 179 -25.14 16.50 -3.59
N TRP A 180 -25.16 15.57 -2.63
CA TRP A 180 -24.22 15.53 -1.50
C TRP A 180 -24.02 14.09 -0.99
N LEU A 181 -22.89 13.84 -0.32
CA LEU A 181 -22.64 12.56 0.35
C LEU A 181 -23.55 12.37 1.57
N ILE A 182 -23.89 11.11 1.85
CA ILE A 182 -24.66 10.72 3.06
C ILE A 182 -23.73 10.55 4.26
#